data_fa1a9e12e5f41042f25512cb0a01abeb
#
_entry.id   fa1a9e12e5f41042f25512cb0a01abeb
#
_cell.length_a   1.000
_cell.length_b   1.000
_cell.length_c   1.000
_cell.angle_alpha   90.00
_cell.angle_beta   90.00
_cell.angle_gamma   90.00
#
_symmetry.space_group_name_H-M   'P 1'
#
loop_
_entity.id
_entity.type
_entity.pdbx_description
1 polymer ?
#
loop_
_entity_poly.entity_id
_entity_poly.type
_entity_poly.pdbx_seq_one_letter_code
_entity_poly.pdbx_strand_id
1 'polypeptide(L)'
;MPVPKTKPTDVSAESHIAAIANEEQRTDARTLVALMRRVTKQEPRMWGPSIVGFGSYHYKYASGHEGDSALAAFAARGRELVVYTEAGFEGRDVLLAKLGEHRTGKVCVYIRRLANVDLKVLEKLVARSIADTKSRYP
;
A
#
# COMPACT_ATOMS: atom_id res chain seq x y z
N MET A 1 11.84 -1.21 -14.47
CA MET A 1 12.10 -0.98 -13.07
C MET A 1 13.45 -1.58 -12.70
N PRO A 2 14.25 -0.85 -12.03
CA PRO A 2 15.47 -1.43 -11.55
C PRO A 2 15.19 -2.59 -10.64
N VAL A 3 16.16 -3.40 -10.45
CA VAL A 3 16.11 -4.42 -9.43
C VAL A 3 15.53 -3.79 -8.20
N PRO A 4 14.55 -4.41 -7.58
CA PRO A 4 13.98 -3.86 -6.38
C PRO A 4 15.09 -3.64 -5.38
N LYS A 5 15.39 -2.39 -5.20
CA LYS A 5 16.17 -1.96 -4.05
C LYS A 5 15.34 -2.14 -2.80
N THR A 6 14.06 -2.37 -3.00
CA THR A 6 13.07 -2.50 -1.93
C THR A 6 12.84 -3.96 -1.67
N LYS A 7 13.34 -4.44 -0.56
CA LYS A 7 13.17 -5.83 -0.10
C LYS A 7 12.68 -5.83 1.33
N PRO A 8 12.03 -6.91 1.77
CA PRO A 8 11.66 -7.03 3.20
C PRO A 8 12.92 -6.94 4.06
N THR A 9 12.82 -6.23 5.17
CA THR A 9 13.91 -6.06 6.11
C THR A 9 13.51 -6.56 7.49
N ASP A 10 14.49 -6.67 8.39
CA ASP A 10 14.25 -7.07 9.77
C ASP A 10 13.91 -5.86 10.67
N VAL A 11 13.86 -4.67 10.10
CA VAL A 11 13.46 -3.47 10.85
C VAL A 11 12.00 -3.58 11.22
N SER A 12 11.67 -3.27 12.48
CA SER A 12 10.30 -3.33 12.96
C SER A 12 9.42 -2.28 12.30
N ALA A 13 8.33 -2.71 11.68
CA ALA A 13 7.34 -1.79 11.12
C ALA A 13 6.71 -0.94 12.22
N GLU A 14 6.44 -1.52 13.40
CA GLU A 14 5.90 -0.76 14.52
C GLU A 14 6.86 0.33 14.98
N SER A 15 8.16 0.04 15.05
CA SER A 15 9.15 1.04 15.41
C SER A 15 9.19 2.18 14.40
N HIS A 16 9.09 1.85 13.11
CA HIS A 16 9.04 2.86 12.05
C HIS A 16 7.81 3.75 12.20
N ILE A 17 6.66 3.17 12.43
CA ILE A 17 5.40 3.90 12.59
C ILE A 17 5.44 4.76 13.86
N ALA A 18 5.96 4.22 14.96
CA ALA A 18 6.08 4.95 16.21
C ALA A 18 6.97 6.19 16.07
N ALA A 19 7.89 6.20 15.11
CA ALA A 19 8.78 7.32 14.86
C ALA A 19 8.13 8.44 14.03
N ILE A 20 6.92 8.26 13.51
CA ILE A 20 6.21 9.31 12.79
C ILE A 20 5.91 10.45 13.75
N ALA A 21 6.41 11.65 13.43
CA ALA A 21 6.34 12.79 14.33
C ALA A 21 4.91 13.32 14.53
N ASN A 22 4.12 13.37 13.46
CA ASN A 22 2.76 13.88 13.53
C ASN A 22 1.84 12.81 14.13
N GLU A 23 1.18 13.16 15.25
CA GLU A 23 0.35 12.22 15.98
C GLU A 23 -0.84 11.71 15.15
N GLU A 24 -1.49 12.59 14.40
CA GLU A 24 -2.63 12.21 13.58
C GLU A 24 -2.20 11.29 12.44
N GLN A 25 -1.07 11.57 11.81
CA GLN A 25 -0.54 10.72 10.75
C GLN A 25 -0.13 9.36 11.32
N ARG A 26 0.46 9.34 12.51
CA ARG A 26 0.84 8.10 13.18
C ARG A 26 -0.39 7.22 13.47
N THR A 27 -1.46 7.85 13.96
CA THR A 27 -2.72 7.15 14.20
C THR A 27 -3.32 6.61 12.91
N ASP A 28 -3.32 7.42 11.86
CA ASP A 28 -3.81 7.00 10.55
C ASP A 28 -2.98 5.84 9.99
N ALA A 29 -1.65 5.88 10.18
CA ALA A 29 -0.78 4.80 9.75
C ALA A 29 -1.15 3.49 10.46
N ARG A 30 -1.44 3.55 11.75
CA ARG A 30 -1.87 2.36 12.50
C ARG A 30 -3.22 1.83 12.02
N THR A 31 -4.11 2.71 11.62
CA THR A 31 -5.39 2.33 11.03
C THR A 31 -5.17 1.60 9.69
N LEU A 32 -4.23 2.10 8.88
CA LEU A 32 -3.87 1.42 7.64
C LEU A 32 -3.26 0.04 7.88
N VAL A 33 -2.43 -0.09 8.91
CA VAL A 33 -1.87 -1.40 9.28
C VAL A 33 -2.99 -2.38 9.58
N ALA A 34 -3.96 -1.97 10.39
CA ALA A 34 -5.09 -2.84 10.74
C ALA A 34 -5.91 -3.23 9.51
N LEU A 35 -6.15 -2.26 8.62
CA LEU A 35 -6.92 -2.49 7.39
C LEU A 35 -6.18 -3.47 6.47
N MET A 36 -4.91 -3.25 6.24
CA MET A 36 -4.13 -4.11 5.34
C MET A 36 -3.87 -5.49 5.92
N ARG A 37 -3.68 -5.58 7.25
CA ARG A 37 -3.57 -6.87 7.92
C ARG A 37 -4.86 -7.69 7.75
N ARG A 38 -6.01 -7.03 7.86
CA ARG A 38 -7.31 -7.69 7.70
C ARG A 38 -7.49 -8.21 6.27
N VAL A 39 -7.09 -7.43 5.27
CA VAL A 39 -7.26 -7.79 3.87
C VAL A 39 -6.28 -8.87 3.44
N THR A 40 -5.01 -8.76 3.87
CA THR A 40 -3.95 -9.67 3.42
C THR A 40 -3.79 -10.89 4.32
N LYS A 41 -4.21 -10.79 5.58
CA LYS A 41 -3.95 -11.77 6.63
C LYS A 41 -2.46 -12.01 6.85
N GLN A 42 -1.65 -10.97 6.58
CA GLN A 42 -0.21 -10.98 6.77
C GLN A 42 0.19 -9.87 7.73
N GLU A 43 1.29 -10.07 8.44
CA GLU A 43 1.84 -9.06 9.32
C GLU A 43 2.66 -8.03 8.53
N PRO A 44 2.74 -6.79 9.00
CA PRO A 44 3.50 -5.76 8.30
C PRO A 44 5.00 -6.02 8.38
N ARG A 45 5.70 -5.72 7.31
CA ARG A 45 7.16 -5.74 7.25
C ARG A 45 7.64 -4.48 6.55
N MET A 46 8.82 -4.02 6.94
CA MET A 46 9.44 -2.91 6.22
C MET A 46 10.02 -3.41 4.91
N TRP A 47 9.71 -2.67 3.85
CA TRP A 47 10.28 -2.89 2.51
C TRP A 47 11.12 -1.65 2.19
N GLY A 48 12.43 -1.77 2.37
CA GLY A 48 13.31 -0.62 2.28
C GLY A 48 13.16 0.32 3.48
N PRO A 49 13.57 1.59 3.34
CA PRO A 49 13.63 2.49 4.50
C PRO A 49 12.30 3.13 4.89
N SER A 50 11.28 3.10 4.05
CA SER A 50 10.07 3.88 4.31
C SER A 50 8.75 3.20 3.97
N ILE A 51 8.76 2.04 3.35
CA ILE A 51 7.53 1.36 2.91
C ILE A 51 7.15 0.27 3.90
N VAL A 52 5.90 0.32 4.35
CA VAL A 52 5.30 -0.73 5.17
C VAL A 52 4.50 -1.63 4.23
N GLY A 53 4.91 -2.89 4.12
CA GLY A 53 4.31 -3.81 3.17
C GLY A 53 3.74 -5.06 3.83
N PHE A 54 2.79 -5.70 3.13
CA PHE A 54 2.06 -6.86 3.60
C PHE A 54 2.06 -7.94 2.54
N GLY A 55 2.51 -9.13 2.91
CA GLY A 55 2.60 -10.22 1.96
C GLY A 55 3.64 -9.97 0.88
N SER A 56 3.73 -10.87 -0.07
CA SER A 56 4.62 -10.67 -1.21
C SER A 56 4.14 -11.48 -2.40
N TYR A 57 4.59 -11.07 -3.58
CA TYR A 57 4.36 -11.82 -4.81
C TYR A 57 5.60 -11.70 -5.68
N HIS A 58 5.76 -12.68 -6.56
CA HIS A 58 6.87 -12.68 -7.52
C HIS A 58 6.35 -12.24 -8.87
N TYR A 59 6.93 -11.17 -9.43
CA TYR A 59 6.58 -10.69 -10.76
C TYR A 59 7.65 -11.10 -11.76
N LYS A 60 7.22 -11.32 -12.99
CA LYS A 60 8.12 -11.61 -14.10
C LYS A 60 7.55 -10.94 -15.35
N TYR A 61 8.33 -10.05 -15.92
CA TYR A 61 7.94 -9.35 -17.14
C TYR A 61 8.38 -10.12 -18.37
N ALA A 62 7.74 -9.82 -19.51
CA ALA A 62 8.10 -10.43 -20.78
C ALA A 62 9.57 -10.20 -21.15
N SER A 63 10.15 -9.10 -20.67
CA SER A 63 11.56 -8.78 -20.88
C SER A 63 12.52 -9.68 -20.11
N GLY A 64 12.00 -10.54 -19.23
CA GLY A 64 12.83 -11.38 -18.37
C GLY A 64 13.15 -10.76 -17.02
N HIS A 65 12.81 -9.49 -16.83
CA HIS A 65 13.01 -8.83 -15.54
C HIS A 65 12.04 -9.39 -14.50
N GLU A 66 12.55 -9.78 -13.35
CA GLU A 66 11.71 -10.37 -12.29
C GLU A 66 12.19 -9.94 -10.91
N GLY A 67 11.30 -10.10 -9.93
CA GLY A 67 11.58 -9.76 -8.54
C GLY A 67 10.38 -9.99 -7.65
N ASP A 68 10.50 -9.55 -6.41
CA ASP A 68 9.42 -9.66 -5.43
C ASP A 68 8.94 -8.28 -5.03
N SER A 69 7.64 -8.19 -4.71
CA SER A 69 7.05 -6.96 -4.22
C SER A 69 5.96 -7.29 -3.21
N ALA A 70 5.57 -6.30 -2.40
CA ALA A 70 4.49 -6.48 -1.42
C ALA A 70 3.14 -6.52 -2.12
N LEU A 71 2.22 -7.33 -1.61
CA LEU A 71 0.84 -7.38 -2.11
C LEU A 71 0.08 -6.11 -1.80
N ALA A 72 0.29 -5.54 -0.63
CA ALA A 72 -0.27 -4.26 -0.23
C ALA A 72 0.81 -3.48 0.48
N ALA A 73 0.81 -2.16 0.34
CA ALA A 73 1.84 -1.34 0.96
C ALA A 73 1.39 0.10 1.11
N PHE A 74 1.98 0.79 2.08
CA PHE A 74 1.83 2.23 2.20
C PHE A 74 3.11 2.84 2.74
N ALA A 75 3.22 4.15 2.61
CA ALA A 75 4.32 4.91 3.19
C ALA A 75 3.81 6.26 3.68
N ALA A 76 4.49 6.84 4.68
CA ALA A 76 4.24 8.20 5.11
C ALA A 76 5.26 9.10 4.41
N ARG A 77 4.78 10.06 3.63
CA ARG A 77 5.64 10.99 2.90
C ARG A 77 5.17 12.41 3.12
N GLY A 78 5.95 13.17 3.88
CA GLY A 78 5.55 14.52 4.23
C GLY A 78 4.25 14.48 5.03
N ARG A 79 3.25 15.19 4.53
CA ARG A 79 1.94 15.26 5.20
C ARG A 79 0.94 14.24 4.68
N GLU A 80 1.34 13.38 3.77
CA GLU A 80 0.44 12.44 3.13
C GLU A 80 0.82 11.00 3.45
N LEU A 81 -0.20 10.15 3.50
CA LEU A 81 -0.01 8.71 3.44
C LEU A 81 -0.18 8.31 1.98
N VAL A 82 0.74 7.50 1.50
CA VAL A 82 0.73 7.01 0.13
C VAL A 82 0.34 5.54 0.15
N VAL A 83 -0.81 5.20 -0.42
CA VAL A 83 -1.25 3.81 -0.53
C VAL A 83 -0.92 3.34 -1.94
N TYR A 84 -0.18 2.25 -2.04
CA TYR A 84 0.22 1.70 -3.33
C TYR A 84 -0.83 0.71 -3.82
N THR A 85 -1.23 0.86 -5.08
CA THR A 85 -2.22 -0.02 -5.72
C THR A 85 -1.72 -0.40 -7.11
N GLU A 86 -2.35 -1.41 -7.70
CA GLU A 86 -2.12 -1.69 -9.10
C GLU A 86 -2.79 -0.62 -9.96
N ALA A 87 -2.19 -0.31 -11.10
CA ALA A 87 -2.74 0.66 -12.04
C ALA A 87 -3.80 -0.02 -12.90
N GLY A 88 -4.90 0.69 -13.13
CA GLY A 88 -5.85 0.31 -14.18
C GLY A 88 -6.64 -0.97 -13.97
N PHE A 89 -6.72 -1.52 -12.76
CA PHE A 89 -7.59 -2.67 -12.55
C PHE A 89 -9.05 -2.25 -12.67
N GLU A 90 -9.89 -3.21 -13.08
CA GLU A 90 -11.30 -2.94 -13.30
C GLU A 90 -11.97 -2.45 -12.03
N GLY A 91 -12.71 -1.34 -12.14
CA GLY A 91 -13.42 -0.75 -11.01
C GLY A 91 -12.61 0.24 -10.20
N ARG A 92 -11.32 0.43 -10.50
CA ARG A 92 -10.47 1.37 -9.76
C ARG A 92 -11.04 2.77 -9.77
N ASP A 93 -11.40 3.27 -10.95
CA ASP A 93 -11.91 4.64 -11.09
C ASP A 93 -13.24 4.83 -10.37
N VAL A 94 -14.10 3.82 -10.40
CA VAL A 94 -15.38 3.87 -9.68
C VAL A 94 -15.15 3.98 -8.18
N LEU A 95 -14.22 3.19 -7.65
CA LEU A 95 -13.90 3.23 -6.22
C LEU A 95 -13.23 4.54 -5.84
N LEU A 96 -12.32 5.05 -6.66
CA LEU A 96 -11.67 6.32 -6.39
C LEU A 96 -12.67 7.48 -6.36
N ALA A 97 -13.68 7.43 -7.22
CA ALA A 97 -14.73 8.45 -7.23
C ALA A 97 -15.55 8.47 -5.93
N LYS A 98 -15.60 7.37 -5.21
CA LYS A 98 -16.34 7.24 -3.95
C LYS A 98 -15.46 7.39 -2.71
N LEU A 99 -14.15 7.47 -2.91
CA LEU A 99 -13.19 7.42 -1.78
C LEU A 99 -13.25 8.64 -0.89
N GLY A 100 -13.41 9.82 -1.44
CA GLY A 100 -13.32 11.09 -0.72
C GLY A 100 -12.09 11.87 -1.15
N GLU A 101 -11.58 12.72 -0.25
CA GLU A 101 -10.48 13.61 -0.59
C GLU A 101 -9.16 12.88 -0.74
N HIS A 102 -8.62 12.91 -1.94
CA HIS A 102 -7.34 12.28 -2.27
C HIS A 102 -6.80 12.85 -3.58
N ARG A 103 -5.56 12.53 -3.89
CA ARG A 103 -5.06 12.69 -5.25
C ARG A 103 -4.40 11.37 -5.67
N THR A 104 -4.20 11.18 -6.94
CA THR A 104 -3.69 9.91 -7.46
C THR A 104 -2.48 10.10 -8.34
N GLY A 105 -1.61 9.08 -8.30
CA GLY A 105 -0.63 8.84 -9.33
C GLY A 105 -1.00 7.54 -10.04
N LYS A 106 -0.11 7.03 -10.87
CA LYS A 106 -0.35 5.82 -11.65
C LYS A 106 -0.62 4.60 -10.75
N VAL A 107 0.18 4.44 -9.71
CA VAL A 107 0.09 3.31 -8.78
C VAL A 107 -0.07 3.77 -7.33
N CYS A 108 -0.35 5.04 -7.12
CA CYS A 108 -0.39 5.61 -5.78
C CYS A 108 -1.71 6.34 -5.54
N VAL A 109 -2.19 6.27 -4.29
CA VAL A 109 -3.30 7.08 -3.82
C VAL A 109 -2.76 7.87 -2.63
N TYR A 110 -2.82 9.19 -2.72
CA TYR A 110 -2.28 10.10 -1.70
C TYR A 110 -3.40 10.62 -0.83
N ILE A 111 -3.32 10.40 0.47
CA ILE A 111 -4.36 10.75 1.43
C ILE A 111 -3.73 11.53 2.58
N ARG A 112 -4.20 12.74 2.83
CA ARG A 112 -3.70 13.54 3.97
C ARG A 112 -4.22 13.00 5.29
N ARG A 113 -5.52 12.74 5.37
CA ARG A 113 -6.16 12.26 6.58
C ARG A 113 -7.16 11.17 6.24
N LEU A 114 -7.10 10.06 6.96
CA LEU A 114 -8.07 8.98 6.76
C LEU A 114 -9.49 9.41 7.12
N ALA A 115 -9.64 10.42 7.98
CA ALA A 115 -10.95 10.97 8.30
C ALA A 115 -11.66 11.56 7.09
N ASN A 116 -10.92 11.92 6.05
CA ASN A 116 -11.47 12.53 4.83
C ASN A 116 -11.86 11.51 3.77
N VAL A 117 -11.68 10.24 4.03
CA VAL A 117 -12.00 9.18 3.05
C VAL A 117 -12.90 8.13 3.66
N ASP A 118 -13.57 7.38 2.80
CA ASP A 118 -14.39 6.24 3.21
C ASP A 118 -13.49 5.02 3.34
N LEU A 119 -13.27 4.56 4.56
CA LEU A 119 -12.39 3.43 4.84
C LEU A 119 -12.87 2.13 4.21
N LYS A 120 -14.19 1.95 4.06
CA LYS A 120 -14.73 0.76 3.40
C LYS A 120 -14.37 0.75 1.92
N VAL A 121 -14.41 1.92 1.29
CA VAL A 121 -14.01 2.07 -0.11
C VAL A 121 -12.51 1.84 -0.25
N LEU A 122 -11.71 2.39 0.67
CA LEU A 122 -10.27 2.18 0.67
C LEU A 122 -9.93 0.70 0.81
N GLU A 123 -10.62 0.00 1.70
CA GLU A 123 -10.42 -1.43 1.88
C GLU A 123 -10.73 -2.20 0.60
N LYS A 124 -11.80 -1.85 -0.11
CA LYS A 124 -12.14 -2.46 -1.39
C LYS A 124 -11.08 -2.19 -2.46
N LEU A 125 -10.55 -0.97 -2.48
CA LEU A 125 -9.45 -0.61 -3.40
C LEU A 125 -8.25 -1.53 -3.18
N VAL A 126 -7.83 -1.68 -1.93
CA VAL A 126 -6.70 -2.52 -1.57
C VAL A 126 -6.99 -3.98 -1.93
N ALA A 127 -8.17 -4.47 -1.57
CA ALA A 127 -8.54 -5.86 -1.83
C ALA A 127 -8.58 -6.18 -3.33
N ARG A 128 -9.15 -5.29 -4.13
CA ARG A 128 -9.22 -5.48 -5.59
C ARG A 128 -7.86 -5.35 -6.25
N SER A 129 -7.01 -4.44 -5.73
CA SER A 129 -5.64 -4.33 -6.20
C SER A 129 -4.89 -5.64 -5.99
N ILE A 130 -5.05 -6.25 -4.82
CA ILE A 130 -4.43 -7.53 -4.50
C ILE A 130 -4.96 -8.64 -5.41
N ALA A 131 -6.27 -8.69 -5.63
CA ALA A 131 -6.88 -9.68 -6.50
C ALA A 131 -6.36 -9.55 -7.93
N ASP A 132 -6.22 -8.33 -8.42
CA ASP A 132 -5.65 -8.06 -9.74
C ASP A 132 -4.21 -8.55 -9.83
N THR A 133 -3.41 -8.27 -8.82
CA THR A 133 -2.02 -8.72 -8.75
C THR A 133 -1.93 -10.25 -8.79
N LYS A 134 -2.72 -10.92 -7.96
CA LYS A 134 -2.74 -12.39 -7.91
C LYS A 134 -3.21 -13.03 -9.21
N SER A 135 -4.09 -12.35 -9.92
CA SER A 135 -4.58 -12.80 -11.23
C SER A 135 -3.46 -12.79 -12.27
N ARG A 136 -2.57 -11.79 -12.21
CA ARG A 136 -1.47 -11.65 -13.17
C ARG A 136 -0.23 -12.43 -12.78
N TYR A 137 -0.02 -12.65 -11.48
CA TYR A 137 1.16 -13.34 -10.94
C TYR A 137 0.71 -14.39 -9.92
N PRO A 138 0.06 -15.46 -10.40
CA PRO A 138 -0.48 -16.50 -9.51
C PRO A 138 0.60 -17.28 -8.76
#